data_e64815a3f74e76148bd4a40ffe7f6aea
#
_entry.id   e64815a3f74e76148bd4a40ffe7f6aea
#
_cell.length_a   1.000
_cell.length_b   1.000
_cell.length_c   1.000
_cell.angle_alpha   90.00
_cell.angle_beta   90.00
_cell.angle_gamma   90.00
#
_symmetry.space_group_name_H-M   'P 1'
#
loop_
_entity.id
_entity.type
_entity.pdbx_description
1 polymer ?
#
loop_
_entity_poly.entity_id
_entity_poly.type
_entity_poly.pdbx_seq_one_letter_code
_entity_poly.pdbx_strand_id
1 'polypeptide(L)'
;MSVSRLYVARLCLPAIFTSLSFSSVAFGANVPNGVALAPVQEIVRGNGDEPSTLDVDKAETNDAFAVINDLFEGLVRTDPEGKIMPGLASSWETTDNKVWTFHLRPDLTWSDGSPLTAEDVVFSWRRLTDPKTASPYASFANYAHILNADAVTGGKSPSDSLGVKALDAHTVQVTLDQPVSYFLQFVAHPSLFPVSENNIKKFGDAWIRPGNMVSSGAYKLDQWVVNEKITLTRNDRYWDNAHTVINRVTFLPIHDVSAELNRYLAGGITITENIPAIDFARMKKERPKEVHSTAVYSVFYFQINTHKPPFTDARVRQALDLALDKGIIADKVIGMGQKAAYTVLPLSMGEVSLSPPEWAGWTQAQRVKKAQTLLSEAGFSASHPLSFTLLYNTNQDNQRIAIAAASMWGKTLGAKVTLQNQEWKTMLDTMHQRQYDLVRYTWIGDYSEPSTFLNTFRSGDSQNSSGYASTGFDAAVKAAGMDTDPHAVTQDYQKASDIIAKDTPVIPVFYGALNKLVNPKVGGYAPSHLGFYYTKDLYLVK
;
A
#
# COMPACT_ATOMS: atom_id res chain seq x y z
N MET A 1 -90.27 -26.91 5.69
CA MET A 1 -89.61 -25.59 5.63
C MET A 1 -88.66 -25.48 6.73
N SER A 2 -87.33 -25.74 6.46
CA SER A 2 -86.25 -25.69 7.46
C SER A 2 -85.14 -24.84 6.87
N VAL A 3 -84.84 -23.75 7.50
CA VAL A 3 -83.80 -22.81 7.10
C VAL A 3 -82.52 -23.13 7.86
N SER A 4 -81.56 -23.65 7.14
CA SER A 4 -80.18 -23.91 7.68
C SER A 4 -79.39 -22.64 7.74
N ARG A 5 -78.91 -22.26 8.91
CA ARG A 5 -77.93 -21.16 9.13
C ARG A 5 -76.53 -21.70 8.94
N LEU A 6 -75.76 -21.14 7.96
CA LEU A 6 -74.34 -21.33 7.83
C LEU A 6 -73.58 -20.45 8.86
N TYR A 7 -72.74 -21.08 9.68
CA TYR A 7 -71.75 -20.40 10.50
C TYR A 7 -70.46 -20.25 9.71
N VAL A 8 -70.02 -19.04 9.48
CA VAL A 8 -68.70 -18.73 8.92
C VAL A 8 -67.73 -18.56 10.08
N ALA A 9 -66.83 -19.51 10.24
CA ALA A 9 -65.74 -19.42 11.19
C ALA A 9 -64.63 -18.54 10.62
N ARG A 10 -64.35 -17.39 11.25
CA ARG A 10 -63.18 -16.58 10.97
C ARG A 10 -61.97 -17.21 11.67
N LEU A 11 -61.02 -17.76 10.88
CA LEU A 11 -59.68 -18.08 11.34
C LEU A 11 -58.86 -16.80 11.50
N CYS A 12 -58.52 -16.46 12.73
CA CYS A 12 -57.46 -15.46 13.00
C CYS A 12 -56.10 -16.19 12.93
N LEU A 13 -55.32 -15.90 11.87
CA LEU A 13 -53.89 -16.25 11.83
C LEU A 13 -53.11 -15.24 12.70
N PRO A 14 -52.27 -15.67 13.65
CA PRO A 14 -51.34 -14.78 14.31
C PRO A 14 -50.24 -14.39 13.32
N ALA A 15 -50.06 -13.10 13.07
CA ALA A 15 -48.90 -12.55 12.37
C ALA A 15 -47.66 -12.76 13.26
N ILE A 16 -46.80 -13.70 12.89
CA ILE A 16 -45.47 -13.85 13.49
C ILE A 16 -44.60 -12.69 12.95
N PHE A 17 -44.40 -11.67 13.75
CA PHE A 17 -43.37 -10.68 13.51
C PHE A 17 -42.02 -11.33 13.82
N THR A 18 -41.34 -11.84 12.80
CA THR A 18 -39.92 -12.16 12.86
C THR A 18 -39.16 -10.84 12.95
N SER A 19 -38.75 -10.47 14.16
CA SER A 19 -37.76 -9.40 14.35
C SER A 19 -36.46 -9.89 13.71
N LEU A 20 -36.14 -9.40 12.51
CA LEU A 20 -34.78 -9.45 11.98
C LEU A 20 -33.90 -8.61 12.93
N SER A 21 -33.18 -9.28 13.79
CA SER A 21 -32.07 -8.68 14.52
C SER A 21 -30.99 -8.33 13.48
N PHE A 22 -30.96 -7.08 13.04
CA PHE A 22 -29.78 -6.55 12.37
C PHE A 22 -28.64 -6.61 13.40
N SER A 23 -27.76 -7.58 13.24
CA SER A 23 -26.46 -7.56 13.91
C SER A 23 -25.78 -6.28 13.45
N SER A 24 -25.73 -5.27 14.31
CA SER A 24 -24.92 -4.09 14.08
C SER A 24 -23.47 -4.58 13.98
N VAL A 25 -22.91 -4.51 12.78
CA VAL A 25 -21.47 -4.70 12.59
C VAL A 25 -20.80 -3.57 13.37
N ALA A 26 -20.13 -3.90 14.46
CA ALA A 26 -19.40 -2.93 15.24
C ALA A 26 -18.25 -2.39 14.39
N PHE A 27 -18.27 -1.09 14.12
CA PHE A 27 -17.20 -0.37 13.48
C PHE A 27 -16.27 0.15 14.59
N GLY A 28 -14.93 -0.01 14.45
CA GLY A 28 -13.95 0.40 15.44
C GLY A 28 -13.50 -0.74 16.38
N ALA A 29 -12.92 -0.40 17.53
CA ALA A 29 -12.35 -1.36 18.47
C ALA A 29 -13.41 -2.35 18.98
N ASN A 30 -13.32 -3.59 18.56
CA ASN A 30 -14.18 -4.68 19.04
C ASN A 30 -13.62 -5.22 20.38
N VAL A 31 -13.94 -4.54 21.47
CA VAL A 31 -13.54 -4.97 22.82
C VAL A 31 -14.44 -6.12 23.26
N PRO A 32 -13.89 -7.34 23.48
CA PRO A 32 -14.70 -8.47 23.91
C PRO A 32 -15.36 -8.21 25.28
N ASN A 33 -16.56 -8.74 25.48
CA ASN A 33 -17.29 -8.60 26.73
C ASN A 33 -16.47 -9.12 27.92
N GLY A 34 -16.39 -8.34 29.00
CA GLY A 34 -15.65 -8.70 30.22
C GLY A 34 -14.16 -8.39 30.19
N VAL A 35 -13.63 -7.86 29.11
CA VAL A 35 -12.23 -7.39 29.05
C VAL A 35 -12.08 -6.08 29.84
N ALA A 36 -11.18 -6.07 30.82
CA ALA A 36 -10.86 -4.87 31.60
C ALA A 36 -9.85 -4.01 30.85
N LEU A 37 -10.27 -2.84 30.41
CA LEU A 37 -9.40 -1.86 29.75
C LEU A 37 -8.41 -1.23 30.71
N ALA A 38 -7.21 -0.92 30.22
CA ALA A 38 -6.25 -0.09 30.95
C ALA A 38 -6.81 1.33 31.17
N PRO A 39 -6.47 1.99 32.30
CA PRO A 39 -6.98 3.33 32.59
C PRO A 39 -6.43 4.40 31.63
N VAL A 40 -5.27 4.16 31.05
CA VAL A 40 -4.63 5.02 30.05
C VAL A 40 -4.68 4.31 28.71
N GLN A 41 -5.34 4.91 27.74
CA GLN A 41 -5.49 4.41 26.38
C GLN A 41 -4.62 5.23 25.44
N GLU A 42 -3.30 5.06 25.56
CA GLU A 42 -2.29 5.73 24.74
C GLU A 42 -1.30 4.70 24.22
N ILE A 43 -0.95 4.78 22.95
CA ILE A 43 0.01 3.86 22.32
C ILE A 43 1.13 4.63 21.64
N VAL A 44 2.29 3.97 21.55
CA VAL A 44 3.45 4.43 20.81
C VAL A 44 3.75 3.42 19.73
N ARG A 45 3.76 3.86 18.48
CA ARG A 45 4.05 3.04 17.30
C ARG A 45 5.41 3.43 16.72
N GLY A 46 6.21 2.45 16.36
CA GLY A 46 7.29 2.66 15.41
C GLY A 46 6.69 3.02 14.04
N ASN A 47 7.38 3.84 13.28
CA ASN A 47 6.94 4.29 11.96
C ASN A 47 8.02 4.10 10.87
N GLY A 48 9.15 3.48 11.21
CA GLY A 48 10.26 3.36 10.27
C GLY A 48 10.92 4.70 9.98
N ASP A 49 10.74 5.20 8.77
CA ASP A 49 11.32 6.47 8.36
C ASP A 49 10.38 7.66 8.65
N GLU A 50 10.91 8.87 8.52
CA GLU A 50 10.13 10.11 8.60
C GLU A 50 9.25 10.25 7.36
N PRO A 51 7.92 10.46 7.48
CA PRO A 51 7.08 10.75 6.34
C PRO A 51 7.55 11.97 5.56
N SER A 52 7.66 11.83 4.24
CA SER A 52 8.02 12.94 3.37
C SER A 52 6.98 14.06 3.42
N THR A 53 5.71 13.68 3.59
CA THR A 53 4.56 14.58 3.70
C THR A 53 3.39 13.87 4.37
N LEU A 54 2.43 14.64 4.90
CA LEU A 54 1.10 14.17 5.32
C LEU A 54 -0.01 14.70 4.39
N ASP A 55 0.36 15.29 3.26
CA ASP A 55 -0.58 15.66 2.20
C ASP A 55 -1.05 14.39 1.50
N VAL A 56 -2.32 14.08 1.63
CA VAL A 56 -2.98 12.88 1.09
C VAL A 56 -2.68 12.68 -0.40
N ASP A 57 -2.72 13.77 -1.19
CA ASP A 57 -2.50 13.70 -2.63
C ASP A 57 -1.02 13.67 -3.03
N LYS A 58 -0.09 13.86 -2.09
CA LYS A 58 1.37 13.89 -2.33
C LYS A 58 2.12 12.78 -1.59
N ALA A 59 1.45 12.05 -0.71
CA ALA A 59 2.02 10.92 0.01
C ALA A 59 2.17 9.70 -0.92
N GLU A 60 3.26 8.92 -0.70
CA GLU A 60 3.56 7.75 -1.54
C GLU A 60 4.20 6.60 -0.76
N THR A 61 4.31 6.73 0.57
CA THR A 61 5.06 5.76 1.37
C THR A 61 4.23 5.24 2.54
N ASN A 62 4.51 4.01 2.98
CA ASN A 62 3.76 3.38 4.06
C ASN A 62 3.90 4.11 5.39
N ASP A 63 5.05 4.73 5.67
CA ASP A 63 5.26 5.58 6.84
C ASP A 63 4.31 6.79 6.84
N ALA A 64 4.04 7.38 5.67
CA ALA A 64 3.04 8.44 5.52
C ALA A 64 1.62 7.89 5.60
N PHE A 65 1.31 6.80 4.88
CA PHE A 65 -0.03 6.21 4.89
C PHE A 65 -0.45 5.66 6.25
N ALA A 66 0.50 5.17 7.07
CA ALA A 66 0.21 4.74 8.44
C ALA A 66 -0.36 5.87 9.30
N VAL A 67 0.14 7.09 9.13
CA VAL A 67 -0.35 8.29 9.83
C VAL A 67 -1.63 8.84 9.17
N ILE A 68 -1.66 8.88 7.83
CA ILE A 68 -2.81 9.36 7.05
C ILE A 68 -4.06 8.52 7.31
N ASN A 69 -3.96 7.21 7.44
CA ASN A 69 -5.07 6.30 7.76
C ASN A 69 -5.70 6.56 9.13
N ASP A 70 -4.99 7.16 10.05
CA ASP A 70 -5.52 7.58 11.35
C ASP A 70 -6.12 9.01 11.29
N LEU A 71 -5.59 9.89 10.42
CA LEU A 71 -6.02 11.28 10.27
C LEU A 71 -7.24 11.43 9.34
N PHE A 72 -7.35 10.58 8.32
CA PHE A 72 -8.39 10.69 7.28
C PHE A 72 -9.09 9.34 7.10
N GLU A 73 -10.28 9.39 6.51
CA GLU A 73 -11.04 8.20 6.11
C GLU A 73 -11.57 8.35 4.68
N GLY A 74 -11.58 7.23 3.94
CA GLY A 74 -12.13 7.17 2.60
C GLY A 74 -13.65 6.99 2.55
N LEU A 75 -14.20 7.00 1.36
CA LEU A 75 -15.61 6.64 1.16
C LEU A 75 -15.90 5.23 1.67
N VAL A 76 -14.97 4.31 1.44
CA VAL A 76 -14.97 2.95 1.96
C VAL A 76 -13.62 2.65 2.60
N ARG A 77 -13.53 1.57 3.38
CA ARG A 77 -12.31 1.04 4.00
C ARG A 77 -12.25 -0.48 3.84
N THR A 78 -11.13 -1.08 4.16
CA THR A 78 -10.99 -2.54 4.23
C THR A 78 -10.92 -3.02 5.68
N ASP A 79 -11.47 -4.21 5.95
CA ASP A 79 -11.19 -4.94 7.18
C ASP A 79 -9.85 -5.72 7.06
N PRO A 80 -9.39 -6.39 8.13
CA PRO A 80 -8.15 -7.18 8.09
C PRO A 80 -8.15 -8.29 7.04
N GLU A 81 -9.30 -8.84 6.70
CA GLU A 81 -9.48 -9.88 5.68
C GLU A 81 -9.53 -9.31 4.25
N GLY A 82 -9.48 -7.97 4.11
CA GLY A 82 -9.52 -7.27 2.82
C GLY A 82 -10.93 -7.04 2.28
N LYS A 83 -11.97 -7.28 3.09
CA LYS A 83 -13.37 -7.01 2.70
C LYS A 83 -13.64 -5.52 2.74
N ILE A 84 -14.37 -5.03 1.74
CA ILE A 84 -14.81 -3.64 1.69
C ILE A 84 -15.90 -3.38 2.74
N MET A 85 -15.69 -2.34 3.52
CA MET A 85 -16.54 -1.89 4.62
C MET A 85 -16.93 -0.42 4.40
N PRO A 86 -18.12 0.03 4.87
CA PRO A 86 -18.47 1.42 4.87
C PRO A 86 -17.46 2.29 5.64
N GLY A 87 -17.09 3.44 5.03
CA GLY A 87 -16.32 4.50 5.65
C GLY A 87 -17.19 5.76 5.78
N LEU A 88 -16.78 6.87 5.15
CA LEU A 88 -17.58 8.09 5.07
C LEU A 88 -18.89 7.87 4.30
N ALA A 89 -18.89 6.97 3.29
CA ALA A 89 -20.13 6.51 2.68
C ALA A 89 -20.77 5.42 3.56
N SER A 90 -22.06 5.56 3.82
CA SER A 90 -22.86 4.55 4.52
C SER A 90 -23.27 3.40 3.60
N SER A 91 -23.38 3.68 2.30
CA SER A 91 -23.74 2.72 1.26
C SER A 91 -23.27 3.19 -0.12
N TRP A 92 -23.29 2.29 -1.06
CA TRP A 92 -23.00 2.56 -2.47
C TRP A 92 -23.79 1.61 -3.36
N GLU A 93 -23.96 1.98 -4.62
CA GLU A 93 -24.66 1.17 -5.62
C GLU A 93 -24.03 1.29 -7.00
N THR A 94 -24.16 0.24 -7.78
CA THR A 94 -23.83 0.18 -9.21
C THR A 94 -24.68 -0.89 -9.86
N THR A 95 -25.01 -0.75 -11.13
CA THR A 95 -25.74 -1.75 -11.92
C THR A 95 -24.87 -2.40 -12.99
N ASP A 96 -23.74 -1.76 -13.32
CA ASP A 96 -22.91 -2.10 -14.47
C ASP A 96 -21.40 -2.10 -14.16
N ASN A 97 -21.01 -1.90 -12.90
CA ASN A 97 -19.63 -1.70 -12.45
C ASN A 97 -18.89 -0.54 -13.15
N LYS A 98 -19.65 0.35 -13.82
CA LYS A 98 -19.11 1.51 -14.54
C LYS A 98 -19.58 2.83 -13.95
N VAL A 99 -20.82 2.92 -13.52
CA VAL A 99 -21.33 4.08 -12.79
C VAL A 99 -21.58 3.67 -11.35
N TRP A 100 -20.87 4.33 -10.45
CA TRP A 100 -20.92 4.09 -9.01
C TRP A 100 -21.50 5.31 -8.31
N THR A 101 -22.47 5.10 -7.43
CA THR A 101 -23.06 6.16 -6.61
C THR A 101 -22.82 5.86 -5.15
N PHE A 102 -22.20 6.80 -4.42
CA PHE A 102 -21.88 6.68 -2.99
C PHE A 102 -22.77 7.62 -2.21
N HIS A 103 -23.40 7.11 -1.15
CA HIS A 103 -24.23 7.87 -0.23
C HIS A 103 -23.45 8.15 1.04
N LEU A 104 -23.05 9.39 1.24
CA LEU A 104 -22.32 9.82 2.44
C LEU A 104 -23.24 9.72 3.67
N ARG A 105 -22.63 9.51 4.85
CA ARG A 105 -23.35 9.59 6.11
C ARG A 105 -23.90 11.00 6.30
N PRO A 106 -25.08 11.16 6.92
CA PRO A 106 -25.56 12.47 7.32
C PRO A 106 -24.62 13.06 8.39
N ASP A 107 -24.58 14.38 8.49
CA ASP A 107 -23.90 15.13 9.55
C ASP A 107 -22.36 14.89 9.64
N LEU A 108 -21.70 14.50 8.54
CA LEU A 108 -20.25 14.42 8.51
C LEU A 108 -19.62 15.80 8.70
N THR A 109 -18.63 15.85 9.56
CA THR A 109 -17.85 17.08 9.81
C THR A 109 -16.36 16.81 9.82
N TRP A 110 -15.60 17.79 9.42
CA TRP A 110 -14.17 17.87 9.70
C TRP A 110 -13.93 18.05 11.21
N SER A 111 -12.70 17.82 11.65
CA SER A 111 -12.33 17.90 13.06
C SER A 111 -12.49 19.31 13.68
N ASP A 112 -12.60 20.36 12.88
CA ASP A 112 -12.91 21.73 13.32
C ASP A 112 -14.43 22.00 13.40
N GLY A 113 -15.26 21.08 12.95
CA GLY A 113 -16.72 21.17 12.94
C GLY A 113 -17.31 21.74 11.65
N SER A 114 -16.50 22.10 10.66
CA SER A 114 -17.00 22.46 9.33
C SER A 114 -17.61 21.23 8.62
N PRO A 115 -18.66 21.40 7.79
CA PRO A 115 -19.27 20.28 7.07
C PRO A 115 -18.27 19.58 6.14
N LEU A 116 -18.32 18.25 6.11
CA LEU A 116 -17.67 17.43 5.08
C LEU A 116 -18.73 16.97 4.09
N THR A 117 -18.54 17.28 2.83
CA THR A 117 -19.55 17.06 1.78
C THR A 117 -18.99 16.33 0.57
N ALA A 118 -19.87 15.96 -0.35
CA ALA A 118 -19.51 15.35 -1.64
C ALA A 118 -18.56 16.23 -2.47
N GLU A 119 -18.64 17.55 -2.31
CA GLU A 119 -17.72 18.47 -3.01
C GLU A 119 -16.27 18.33 -2.53
N ASP A 120 -16.02 18.02 -1.25
CA ASP A 120 -14.67 17.75 -0.75
C ASP A 120 -14.07 16.51 -1.42
N VAL A 121 -14.88 15.47 -1.68
CA VAL A 121 -14.45 14.28 -2.41
C VAL A 121 -14.09 14.64 -3.86
N VAL A 122 -14.96 15.38 -4.54
CA VAL A 122 -14.76 15.82 -5.93
C VAL A 122 -13.51 16.68 -6.03
N PHE A 123 -13.34 17.63 -5.12
CA PHE A 123 -12.14 18.48 -5.05
C PHE A 123 -10.86 17.64 -4.91
N SER A 124 -10.84 16.70 -3.97
CA SER A 124 -9.66 15.88 -3.67
C SER A 124 -9.24 15.04 -4.86
N TRP A 125 -10.17 14.34 -5.52
CA TRP A 125 -9.85 13.51 -6.67
C TRP A 125 -9.41 14.32 -7.90
N ARG A 126 -9.97 15.52 -8.09
CA ARG A 126 -9.51 16.48 -9.10
C ARG A 126 -8.12 17.00 -8.78
N ARG A 127 -7.83 17.28 -7.50
CA ARG A 127 -6.52 17.74 -7.04
C ARG A 127 -5.47 16.65 -7.22
N LEU A 128 -5.76 15.40 -6.87
CA LEU A 128 -4.86 14.25 -7.10
C LEU A 128 -4.41 14.17 -8.56
N THR A 129 -5.35 14.35 -9.51
CA THR A 129 -5.11 14.20 -10.95
C THR A 129 -4.61 15.46 -11.65
N ASP A 130 -4.70 16.64 -11.01
CA ASP A 130 -4.21 17.89 -11.60
C ASP A 130 -2.67 17.88 -11.68
N PRO A 131 -2.07 18.04 -12.88
CA PRO A 131 -0.62 18.11 -13.04
C PRO A 131 0.08 19.16 -12.14
N LYS A 132 -0.63 20.23 -11.76
CA LYS A 132 -0.10 21.25 -10.85
C LYS A 132 0.14 20.73 -9.42
N THR A 133 -0.57 19.70 -9.00
CA THR A 133 -0.35 19.05 -7.71
C THR A 133 0.95 18.26 -7.70
N ALA A 134 1.39 17.79 -8.88
CA ALA A 134 2.57 16.93 -9.04
C ALA A 134 2.51 15.70 -8.13
N SER A 135 1.33 15.07 -8.07
CA SER A 135 1.12 13.87 -7.26
C SER A 135 1.92 12.68 -7.82
N PRO A 136 2.72 11.97 -7.00
CA PRO A 136 3.33 10.72 -7.42
C PRO A 136 2.27 9.61 -7.65
N TYR A 137 1.06 9.77 -7.06
CA TYR A 137 -0.08 8.86 -7.24
C TYR A 137 -1.10 9.34 -8.29
N ALA A 138 -0.77 10.33 -9.14
CA ALA A 138 -1.71 10.82 -10.16
C ALA A 138 -2.24 9.69 -11.07
N SER A 139 -1.40 8.71 -11.44
CA SER A 139 -1.80 7.56 -12.25
C SER A 139 -2.78 6.60 -11.54
N PHE A 140 -2.97 6.72 -10.23
CA PHE A 140 -3.87 5.84 -9.48
C PHE A 140 -5.33 5.96 -9.93
N ALA A 141 -5.76 7.18 -10.29
CA ALA A 141 -7.06 7.41 -10.89
C ALA A 141 -7.21 6.74 -12.28
N ASN A 142 -6.10 6.60 -13.02
CA ASN A 142 -6.05 5.90 -14.32
C ASN A 142 -6.21 4.39 -14.10
N TYR A 143 -5.55 3.82 -13.06
CA TYR A 143 -5.69 2.41 -12.70
C TYR A 143 -7.11 2.07 -12.26
N ALA A 144 -7.76 3.00 -11.57
CA ALA A 144 -9.15 2.88 -11.16
C ALA A 144 -10.14 3.11 -12.31
N HIS A 145 -9.63 3.37 -13.53
CA HIS A 145 -10.43 3.63 -14.72
C HIS A 145 -11.44 4.78 -14.59
N ILE A 146 -11.12 5.80 -13.78
CA ILE A 146 -11.99 6.97 -13.68
C ILE A 146 -12.01 7.70 -15.03
N LEU A 147 -13.19 7.98 -15.55
CA LEU A 147 -13.37 8.60 -16.87
C LEU A 147 -12.53 9.88 -16.99
N ASN A 148 -11.83 10.03 -18.10
CA ASN A 148 -10.90 11.13 -18.42
C ASN A 148 -9.63 11.21 -17.55
N ALA A 149 -9.37 10.29 -16.63
CA ALA A 149 -8.20 10.36 -15.75
C ALA A 149 -6.89 10.48 -16.54
N ASP A 150 -6.68 9.67 -17.59
CA ASP A 150 -5.47 9.74 -18.46
C ASP A 150 -5.30 11.12 -19.14
N ALA A 151 -6.40 11.71 -19.60
CA ALA A 151 -6.35 13.01 -20.27
C ALA A 151 -6.09 14.15 -19.29
N VAL A 152 -6.60 14.05 -18.07
CA VAL A 152 -6.40 15.04 -17.00
C VAL A 152 -4.98 14.96 -16.47
N THR A 153 -4.50 13.78 -16.10
CA THR A 153 -3.13 13.58 -15.59
C THR A 153 -2.07 13.93 -16.63
N GLY A 154 -2.36 13.70 -17.92
CA GLY A 154 -1.51 14.10 -19.04
C GLY A 154 -1.61 15.58 -19.42
N GLY A 155 -2.39 16.40 -18.70
CA GLY A 155 -2.58 17.83 -18.97
C GLY A 155 -3.33 18.14 -20.29
N LYS A 156 -4.00 17.14 -20.88
CA LYS A 156 -4.75 17.27 -22.14
C LYS A 156 -6.21 17.71 -21.95
N SER A 157 -6.72 17.56 -20.72
CA SER A 157 -8.08 17.94 -20.32
C SER A 157 -8.05 18.64 -18.97
N PRO A 158 -8.99 19.55 -18.69
CA PRO A 158 -9.06 20.22 -17.40
C PRO A 158 -9.54 19.23 -16.31
N SER A 159 -9.15 19.48 -15.04
CA SER A 159 -9.44 18.61 -13.90
C SER A 159 -10.96 18.44 -13.62
N ASP A 160 -11.77 19.42 -14.01
CA ASP A 160 -13.23 19.36 -13.87
C ASP A 160 -13.91 18.37 -14.85
N SER A 161 -13.17 17.90 -15.87
CA SER A 161 -13.64 16.86 -16.79
C SER A 161 -13.49 15.44 -16.23
N LEU A 162 -12.83 15.27 -15.07
CA LEU A 162 -12.69 13.97 -14.40
C LEU A 162 -14.08 13.39 -14.09
N GLY A 163 -14.24 12.07 -14.30
CA GLY A 163 -15.50 11.35 -14.11
C GLY A 163 -15.99 11.26 -12.66
N VAL A 164 -15.89 12.34 -11.89
CA VAL A 164 -16.40 12.44 -10.52
C VAL A 164 -17.24 13.71 -10.35
N LYS A 165 -18.41 13.60 -9.72
CA LYS A 165 -19.30 14.74 -9.45
C LYS A 165 -20.10 14.56 -8.16
N ALA A 166 -20.39 15.65 -7.50
CA ALA A 166 -21.38 15.72 -6.45
C ALA A 166 -22.76 15.89 -7.09
N LEU A 167 -23.70 14.99 -6.77
CA LEU A 167 -25.10 15.15 -7.20
C LEU A 167 -25.87 16.07 -6.23
N ASP A 168 -25.48 16.03 -4.96
CA ASP A 168 -25.89 16.88 -3.86
C ASP A 168 -24.82 16.84 -2.76
N ALA A 169 -25.06 17.45 -1.59
CA ALA A 169 -24.10 17.52 -0.50
C ALA A 169 -23.66 16.14 0.06
N HIS A 170 -24.46 15.09 -0.16
CA HIS A 170 -24.27 13.76 0.42
C HIS A 170 -24.17 12.65 -0.62
N THR A 171 -24.14 12.96 -1.91
CA THR A 171 -24.15 11.97 -2.98
C THR A 171 -23.01 12.22 -3.97
N VAL A 172 -22.04 11.29 -4.02
CA VAL A 172 -20.94 11.30 -4.98
C VAL A 172 -21.24 10.29 -6.08
N GLN A 173 -21.14 10.71 -7.34
CA GLN A 173 -21.21 9.79 -8.48
C GLN A 173 -19.87 9.73 -9.20
N VAL A 174 -19.42 8.51 -9.47
CA VAL A 174 -18.17 8.24 -10.21
C VAL A 174 -18.53 7.48 -11.48
N THR A 175 -18.01 7.94 -12.61
CA THR A 175 -18.14 7.26 -13.90
C THR A 175 -16.76 6.74 -14.31
N LEU A 176 -16.68 5.46 -14.64
CA LEU A 176 -15.48 4.81 -15.15
C LEU A 176 -15.52 4.78 -16.69
N ASP A 177 -14.38 4.65 -17.35
CA ASP A 177 -14.29 4.48 -18.80
C ASP A 177 -14.68 3.07 -19.23
N GLN A 178 -14.54 2.07 -18.33
CA GLN A 178 -14.97 0.68 -18.52
C GLN A 178 -15.53 0.11 -17.20
N PRO A 179 -16.25 -1.04 -17.22
CA PRO A 179 -16.67 -1.75 -16.01
C PRO A 179 -15.47 -2.26 -15.22
N VAL A 180 -15.43 -2.02 -13.89
CA VAL A 180 -14.39 -2.51 -12.97
C VAL A 180 -15.04 -3.08 -11.72
N SER A 181 -15.05 -4.40 -11.56
CA SER A 181 -15.72 -5.08 -10.44
C SER A 181 -15.03 -4.83 -9.10
N TYR A 182 -13.72 -4.60 -9.09
CA TYR A 182 -12.89 -4.33 -7.91
C TYR A 182 -12.62 -2.84 -7.66
N PHE A 183 -13.41 -1.93 -8.27
CA PHE A 183 -13.27 -0.47 -8.13
C PHE A 183 -13.24 0.00 -6.67
N LEU A 184 -14.02 -0.62 -5.80
CA LEU A 184 -14.06 -0.26 -4.38
C LEU A 184 -12.73 -0.47 -3.66
N GLN A 185 -11.87 -1.36 -4.14
CA GLN A 185 -10.53 -1.55 -3.57
C GLN A 185 -9.65 -0.32 -3.80
N PHE A 186 -9.79 0.34 -4.96
CA PHE A 186 -9.12 1.62 -5.20
C PHE A 186 -9.65 2.72 -4.28
N VAL A 187 -10.97 2.78 -4.12
CA VAL A 187 -11.62 3.82 -3.29
C VAL A 187 -11.24 3.71 -1.81
N ALA A 188 -10.81 2.52 -1.35
CA ALA A 188 -10.31 2.30 0.01
C ALA A 188 -8.86 2.77 0.21
N HIS A 189 -8.13 3.11 -0.86
CA HIS A 189 -6.73 3.53 -0.76
C HIS A 189 -6.60 4.98 -0.27
N PRO A 190 -5.62 5.29 0.59
CA PRO A 190 -5.44 6.63 1.16
C PRO A 190 -5.34 7.77 0.14
N SER A 191 -4.76 7.55 -1.05
CA SER A 191 -4.64 8.58 -2.09
C SER A 191 -6.00 9.09 -2.62
N LEU A 192 -7.10 8.37 -2.35
CA LEU A 192 -8.48 8.80 -2.69
C LEU A 192 -9.28 9.29 -1.47
N PHE A 193 -8.62 9.51 -0.33
CA PHE A 193 -9.30 10.09 0.82
C PHE A 193 -9.57 11.58 0.61
N PRO A 194 -10.73 12.09 1.04
CA PRO A 194 -11.04 13.51 0.90
C PRO A 194 -10.19 14.38 1.81
N VAL A 195 -9.81 15.55 1.29
CA VAL A 195 -9.18 16.65 2.00
C VAL A 195 -10.05 17.90 1.91
N SER A 196 -9.97 18.79 2.91
CA SER A 196 -10.81 19.98 2.95
C SER A 196 -10.32 21.04 1.96
N GLU A 197 -11.13 21.33 0.94
CA GLU A 197 -10.84 22.40 -0.01
C GLU A 197 -10.65 23.75 0.68
N ASN A 198 -11.52 24.08 1.64
CA ASN A 198 -11.47 25.34 2.37
C ASN A 198 -10.18 25.45 3.19
N ASN A 199 -9.71 24.36 3.77
CA ASN A 199 -8.47 24.34 4.53
C ASN A 199 -7.25 24.57 3.63
N ILE A 200 -7.19 23.87 2.50
CA ILE A 200 -6.10 24.04 1.53
C ILE A 200 -6.10 25.47 0.94
N LYS A 201 -7.26 26.02 0.57
CA LYS A 201 -7.38 27.40 0.11
C LYS A 201 -6.89 28.43 1.15
N LYS A 202 -7.16 28.15 2.43
CA LYS A 202 -6.79 29.06 3.53
C LYS A 202 -5.30 29.07 3.84
N PHE A 203 -4.66 27.90 3.83
CA PHE A 203 -3.31 27.73 4.34
C PHE A 203 -2.26 27.36 3.28
N GLY A 204 -2.66 27.12 2.03
CA GLY A 204 -1.75 26.62 0.98
C GLY A 204 -1.02 25.37 1.44
N ASP A 205 0.28 25.22 1.13
CA ASP A 205 1.09 24.05 1.54
C ASP A 205 1.23 23.89 3.06
N ALA A 206 0.91 24.91 3.86
CA ALA A 206 0.94 24.84 5.31
C ALA A 206 -0.30 24.14 5.92
N TRP A 207 -1.26 23.69 5.12
CA TRP A 207 -2.47 23.03 5.59
C TRP A 207 -2.19 21.73 6.37
N ILE A 208 -1.07 21.04 6.06
CA ILE A 208 -0.64 19.82 6.72
C ILE A 208 0.04 20.04 8.08
N ARG A 209 0.17 21.27 8.55
CA ARG A 209 0.87 21.58 9.81
C ARG A 209 -0.06 21.44 11.03
N PRO A 210 0.50 21.09 12.21
CA PRO A 210 -0.25 21.14 13.46
C PRO A 210 -0.94 22.50 13.64
N GLY A 211 -2.20 22.46 14.08
CA GLY A 211 -3.03 23.66 14.26
C GLY A 211 -3.72 24.17 12.97
N ASN A 212 -3.27 23.75 11.79
CA ASN A 212 -3.91 24.08 10.51
C ASN A 212 -4.72 22.91 9.96
N MET A 213 -4.18 21.68 10.06
CA MET A 213 -4.81 20.49 9.50
C MET A 213 -6.18 20.22 10.13
N VAL A 214 -7.17 19.97 9.29
CA VAL A 214 -8.45 19.38 9.70
C VAL A 214 -8.51 17.93 9.20
N SER A 215 -9.08 17.04 9.99
CA SER A 215 -9.10 15.61 9.77
C SER A 215 -10.52 15.08 9.61
N SER A 216 -10.73 14.06 8.79
CA SER A 216 -12.01 13.33 8.66
C SER A 216 -12.00 12.02 9.45
N GLY A 217 -10.84 11.51 9.84
CA GLY A 217 -10.63 10.22 10.49
C GLY A 217 -10.78 10.28 12.02
N ALA A 218 -10.43 9.15 12.65
CA ALA A 218 -10.58 8.94 14.09
C ALA A 218 -9.65 9.82 14.95
N TYR A 219 -8.60 10.37 14.34
CA TYR A 219 -7.62 11.21 15.03
C TYR A 219 -7.40 12.53 14.30
N LYS A 220 -6.82 13.49 15.03
CA LYS A 220 -6.38 14.79 14.54
C LYS A 220 -4.92 15.03 14.91
N LEU A 221 -4.21 15.75 14.05
CA LEU A 221 -2.80 16.07 14.24
C LEU A 221 -2.63 17.05 15.41
N ASP A 222 -1.90 16.61 16.45
CA ASP A 222 -1.56 17.42 17.62
C ASP A 222 -0.16 18.02 17.49
N GLN A 223 0.84 17.17 17.17
CA GLN A 223 2.23 17.59 17.02
C GLN A 223 2.90 16.88 15.85
N TRP A 224 3.80 17.57 15.18
CA TRP A 224 4.74 16.99 14.22
C TRP A 224 6.10 17.64 14.41
N VAL A 225 6.99 16.93 15.07
CA VAL A 225 8.40 17.31 15.27
C VAL A 225 9.23 16.40 14.40
N VAL A 226 9.75 16.97 13.31
CA VAL A 226 10.47 16.23 12.25
C VAL A 226 11.61 15.41 12.85
N ASN A 227 11.73 14.16 12.46
CA ASN A 227 12.70 13.16 12.95
C ASN A 227 12.61 12.86 14.46
N GLU A 228 11.54 13.27 15.13
CA GLU A 228 11.35 12.98 16.55
C GLU A 228 10.04 12.24 16.80
N LYS A 229 8.91 12.83 16.41
CA LYS A 229 7.58 12.24 16.64
C LYS A 229 6.47 12.93 15.86
N ILE A 230 5.42 12.16 15.58
CA ILE A 230 4.12 12.65 15.15
C ILE A 230 3.10 12.17 16.19
N THR A 231 2.38 13.11 16.83
CA THR A 231 1.39 12.79 17.86
C THR A 231 0.00 13.14 17.35
N LEU A 232 -0.89 12.18 17.46
CA LEU A 232 -2.30 12.35 17.12
C LEU A 232 -3.14 12.20 18.39
N THR A 233 -4.22 12.98 18.48
CA THR A 233 -5.22 12.87 19.53
C THR A 233 -6.57 12.50 18.94
N ARG A 234 -7.38 11.78 19.72
CA ARG A 234 -8.71 11.35 19.32
C ARG A 234 -9.55 12.52 18.81
N ASN A 235 -10.25 12.30 17.70
CA ASN A 235 -11.17 13.24 17.09
C ASN A 235 -12.60 13.00 17.61
N ASP A 236 -13.06 13.84 18.54
CA ASP A 236 -14.40 13.70 19.14
C ASP A 236 -15.55 13.90 18.13
N ARG A 237 -15.24 14.45 16.95
CA ARG A 237 -16.20 14.68 15.85
C ARG A 237 -16.21 13.57 14.80
N TYR A 238 -15.34 12.57 14.95
CA TYR A 238 -15.35 11.42 14.07
C TYR A 238 -16.68 10.67 14.16
N TRP A 239 -17.27 10.32 13.04
CA TRP A 239 -18.62 9.72 13.00
C TRP A 239 -18.72 8.42 13.84
N ASP A 240 -17.63 7.65 13.95
CA ASP A 240 -17.57 6.41 14.73
C ASP A 240 -16.75 6.59 16.04
N ASN A 241 -16.70 7.81 16.58
CA ASN A 241 -15.95 8.10 17.79
C ASN A 241 -16.38 7.25 18.99
N ALA A 242 -17.64 6.81 19.07
CA ALA A 242 -18.13 5.95 20.15
C ALA A 242 -17.37 4.61 20.27
N HIS A 243 -16.83 4.10 19.17
CA HIS A 243 -16.08 2.85 19.13
C HIS A 243 -14.54 3.05 19.07
N THR A 244 -14.06 4.29 19.18
CA THR A 244 -12.63 4.60 19.26
C THR A 244 -12.18 4.58 20.71
N VAL A 245 -11.30 3.65 21.09
CA VAL A 245 -10.85 3.46 22.48
C VAL A 245 -9.54 4.19 22.78
N ILE A 246 -8.58 4.13 21.86
CA ILE A 246 -7.28 4.82 22.03
C ILE A 246 -7.48 6.35 21.96
N ASN A 247 -6.99 7.06 22.98
CA ASN A 247 -7.12 8.52 23.06
C ASN A 247 -5.95 9.28 22.42
N ARG A 248 -4.77 8.65 22.37
CA ARG A 248 -3.53 9.24 21.82
C ARG A 248 -2.68 8.16 21.16
N VAL A 249 -2.14 8.48 20.00
CA VAL A 249 -1.11 7.69 19.35
C VAL A 249 0.09 8.57 19.01
N THR A 250 1.28 8.05 19.29
CA THR A 250 2.55 8.70 18.92
C THR A 250 3.28 7.79 17.94
N PHE A 251 3.55 8.29 16.75
CA PHE A 251 4.39 7.65 15.76
C PHE A 251 5.83 8.13 15.93
N LEU A 252 6.77 7.20 15.97
CA LEU A 252 8.20 7.48 16.12
C LEU A 252 8.93 7.08 14.84
N PRO A 253 9.44 8.04 14.08
CA PRO A 253 10.27 7.75 12.92
C PRO A 253 11.67 7.30 13.38
N ILE A 254 11.88 5.99 13.45
CA ILE A 254 13.13 5.39 13.90
C ILE A 254 13.64 4.46 12.80
N HIS A 255 14.54 4.95 11.95
CA HIS A 255 15.13 4.19 10.85
C HIS A 255 16.14 3.12 11.33
N ASP A 256 16.72 3.29 12.52
CA ASP A 256 17.59 2.27 13.15
C ASP A 256 16.73 1.22 13.85
N VAL A 257 16.57 0.07 13.18
CA VAL A 257 15.72 -1.04 13.66
C VAL A 257 16.23 -1.63 14.98
N SER A 258 17.53 -1.52 15.30
CA SER A 258 18.08 -1.98 16.58
C SER A 258 17.76 -0.99 17.71
N ALA A 259 17.78 0.31 17.44
CA ALA A 259 17.34 1.33 18.38
C ALA A 259 15.84 1.21 18.67
N GLU A 260 15.03 0.93 17.65
CA GLU A 260 13.60 0.65 17.79
C GLU A 260 13.35 -0.55 18.70
N LEU A 261 14.04 -1.69 18.45
CA LEU A 261 13.95 -2.88 19.29
C LEU A 261 14.33 -2.60 20.74
N ASN A 262 15.44 -1.91 20.98
CA ASN A 262 15.89 -1.57 22.33
C ASN A 262 14.84 -0.69 23.05
N ARG A 263 14.24 0.26 22.36
CA ARG A 263 13.19 1.12 22.92
C ARG A 263 11.91 0.33 23.22
N TYR A 264 11.54 -0.65 22.37
CA TYR A 264 10.44 -1.58 22.65
C TYR A 264 10.72 -2.41 23.91
N LEU A 265 11.92 -3.01 24.02
CA LEU A 265 12.31 -3.83 25.17
C LEU A 265 12.34 -3.03 26.48
N ALA A 266 12.63 -1.73 26.42
CA ALA A 266 12.54 -0.78 27.53
C ALA A 266 11.11 -0.29 27.84
N GLY A 267 10.09 -0.72 27.07
CA GLY A 267 8.69 -0.31 27.26
C GLY A 267 8.34 1.07 26.66
N GLY A 268 9.23 1.65 25.86
CA GLY A 268 9.01 2.96 25.22
C GLY A 268 8.28 2.91 23.87
N ILE A 269 7.98 1.72 23.37
CA ILE A 269 7.19 1.48 22.16
C ILE A 269 6.15 0.39 22.46
N THR A 270 4.95 0.55 21.95
CA THR A 270 3.84 -0.41 22.11
C THR A 270 3.80 -1.41 20.95
N ILE A 271 4.03 -0.94 19.72
CA ILE A 271 4.08 -1.73 18.49
C ILE A 271 5.27 -1.26 17.67
N THR A 272 6.19 -2.17 17.33
CA THR A 272 7.34 -1.82 16.46
C THR A 272 6.90 -1.75 14.99
N GLU A 273 7.66 -1.01 14.18
CA GLU A 273 7.52 -1.09 12.72
C GLU A 273 8.21 -2.35 12.18
N ASN A 274 9.40 -2.66 12.70
CA ASN A 274 10.16 -3.82 12.27
C ASN A 274 10.81 -4.56 13.45
N ILE A 275 11.27 -5.79 13.19
CA ILE A 275 12.20 -6.51 14.05
C ILE A 275 13.52 -6.61 13.27
N PRO A 276 14.69 -6.26 13.85
CA PRO A 276 15.97 -6.46 13.18
C PRO A 276 16.15 -7.92 12.76
N ALA A 277 16.58 -8.18 11.52
CA ALA A 277 16.74 -9.53 11.02
C ALA A 277 17.69 -10.38 11.90
N ILE A 278 18.73 -9.75 12.44
CA ILE A 278 19.69 -10.41 13.34
C ILE A 278 19.06 -10.87 14.65
N ASP A 279 18.03 -10.18 15.13
CA ASP A 279 17.36 -10.45 16.41
C ASP A 279 16.08 -11.28 16.26
N PHE A 280 15.56 -11.47 15.03
CA PHE A 280 14.26 -12.11 14.80
C PHE A 280 14.15 -13.50 15.45
N ALA A 281 15.14 -14.37 15.23
CA ALA A 281 15.14 -15.72 15.80
C ALA A 281 15.17 -15.69 17.35
N ARG A 282 15.92 -14.75 17.94
CA ARG A 282 15.95 -14.52 19.39
C ARG A 282 14.60 -14.04 19.91
N MET A 283 14.00 -13.04 19.27
CA MET A 283 12.68 -12.53 19.67
C MET A 283 11.61 -13.59 19.56
N LYS A 284 11.58 -14.37 18.48
CA LYS A 284 10.65 -15.49 18.30
C LYS A 284 10.78 -16.55 19.40
N LYS A 285 11.99 -16.79 19.92
CA LYS A 285 12.24 -17.72 21.02
C LYS A 285 11.87 -17.16 22.39
N GLU A 286 12.29 -15.91 22.67
CA GLU A 286 12.14 -15.28 23.99
C GLU A 286 10.76 -14.67 24.21
N ARG A 287 10.10 -14.17 23.14
CA ARG A 287 8.85 -13.43 23.17
C ARG A 287 7.84 -13.91 22.11
N PRO A 288 7.55 -15.24 22.06
CA PRO A 288 6.74 -15.83 20.99
C PRO A 288 5.32 -15.28 20.87
N LYS A 289 4.76 -14.73 21.97
CA LYS A 289 3.42 -14.12 22.00
C LYS A 289 3.42 -12.64 21.53
N GLU A 290 4.59 -12.03 21.43
CA GLU A 290 4.75 -10.64 21.02
C GLU A 290 5.17 -10.52 19.55
N VAL A 291 5.77 -11.59 18.99
CA VAL A 291 6.17 -11.63 17.57
C VAL A 291 4.96 -11.94 16.69
N HIS A 292 4.57 -10.98 15.88
CA HIS A 292 3.53 -11.13 14.87
C HIS A 292 4.18 -11.11 13.48
N SER A 293 3.95 -12.16 12.70
CA SER A 293 4.43 -12.29 11.31
C SER A 293 3.24 -12.37 10.38
N THR A 294 3.08 -11.39 9.51
CA THR A 294 1.99 -11.31 8.54
C THR A 294 2.54 -11.40 7.14
N ALA A 295 2.07 -12.36 6.35
CA ALA A 295 2.36 -12.38 4.92
C ALA A 295 1.65 -11.21 4.25
N VAL A 296 2.40 -10.42 3.49
CA VAL A 296 1.86 -9.26 2.77
C VAL A 296 2.18 -9.35 1.29
N TYR A 297 1.30 -8.79 0.46
CA TYR A 297 1.56 -8.63 -0.95
C TYR A 297 2.62 -7.57 -1.15
N SER A 298 3.90 -8.00 -1.11
CA SER A 298 5.02 -7.10 -1.32
C SER A 298 6.18 -7.80 -2.01
N VAL A 299 7.00 -7.03 -2.70
CA VAL A 299 8.24 -7.49 -3.32
C VAL A 299 9.36 -6.50 -3.05
N PHE A 300 10.46 -7.00 -2.51
CA PHE A 300 11.72 -6.28 -2.42
C PHE A 300 12.50 -6.50 -3.71
N TYR A 301 13.00 -5.44 -4.32
CA TYR A 301 13.74 -5.50 -5.58
C TYR A 301 14.84 -4.44 -5.67
N PHE A 302 15.77 -4.64 -6.61
CA PHE A 302 16.65 -3.59 -7.10
C PHE A 302 16.10 -3.06 -8.42
N GLN A 303 15.68 -1.80 -8.43
CA GLN A 303 15.21 -1.11 -9.63
C GLN A 303 16.40 -0.61 -10.43
N ILE A 304 16.34 -0.75 -11.75
CA ILE A 304 17.41 -0.41 -12.68
C ILE A 304 16.99 0.83 -13.48
N ASN A 305 17.89 1.79 -13.62
CA ASN A 305 17.68 2.90 -14.55
C ASN A 305 17.91 2.43 -15.99
N THR A 306 16.83 2.09 -16.70
CA THR A 306 16.89 1.52 -18.04
C THR A 306 17.34 2.50 -19.13
N HIS A 307 17.40 3.79 -18.83
CA HIS A 307 17.88 4.84 -19.75
C HIS A 307 19.39 5.08 -19.64
N LYS A 308 20.05 4.57 -18.62
CA LYS A 308 21.47 4.82 -18.36
C LYS A 308 22.35 3.66 -18.86
N PRO A 309 23.30 3.89 -19.76
CA PRO A 309 24.28 2.86 -20.11
C PRO A 309 25.07 2.41 -18.86
N PRO A 310 25.40 1.11 -18.73
CA PRO A 310 25.16 0.05 -19.71
C PRO A 310 23.79 -0.65 -19.59
N PHE A 311 22.90 -0.15 -18.73
CA PHE A 311 21.61 -0.78 -18.42
C PHE A 311 20.53 -0.59 -19.49
N THR A 312 20.82 0.15 -20.57
CA THR A 312 20.01 0.14 -21.80
C THR A 312 20.00 -1.24 -22.46
N ASP A 313 21.05 -2.05 -22.23
CA ASP A 313 21.14 -3.43 -22.73
C ASP A 313 20.47 -4.42 -21.77
N ALA A 314 19.41 -5.08 -22.23
CA ALA A 314 18.69 -6.08 -21.44
C ALA A 314 19.57 -7.26 -20.99
N ARG A 315 20.61 -7.63 -21.77
CA ARG A 315 21.54 -8.70 -21.42
C ARG A 315 22.29 -8.41 -20.14
N VAL A 316 22.69 -7.13 -19.92
CA VAL A 316 23.35 -6.69 -18.69
C VAL A 316 22.40 -6.81 -17.51
N ARG A 317 21.14 -6.37 -17.66
CA ARG A 317 20.13 -6.44 -16.61
C ARG A 317 19.80 -7.87 -16.23
N GLN A 318 19.58 -8.75 -17.22
CA GLN A 318 19.36 -10.18 -17.02
C GLN A 318 20.55 -10.87 -16.35
N ALA A 319 21.79 -10.51 -16.72
CA ALA A 319 22.99 -11.06 -16.10
C ALA A 319 23.05 -10.75 -14.61
N LEU A 320 22.69 -9.52 -14.20
CA LEU A 320 22.63 -9.14 -12.79
C LEU A 320 21.54 -9.91 -12.04
N ASP A 321 20.36 -10.09 -12.63
CA ASP A 321 19.26 -10.85 -12.03
C ASP A 321 19.64 -12.32 -11.81
N LEU A 322 20.16 -12.98 -12.82
CA LEU A 322 20.52 -14.40 -12.79
C LEU A 322 21.71 -14.69 -11.85
N ALA A 323 22.66 -13.74 -11.69
CA ALA A 323 23.82 -13.91 -10.85
C ALA A 323 23.52 -13.80 -9.35
N LEU A 324 22.36 -13.24 -8.98
CA LEU A 324 21.97 -13.03 -7.60
C LEU A 324 21.36 -14.31 -6.99
N ASP A 325 21.96 -14.81 -5.91
CA ASP A 325 21.37 -15.92 -5.13
C ASP A 325 20.30 -15.37 -4.17
N LYS A 326 19.10 -15.31 -4.69
CA LYS A 326 17.93 -14.77 -3.99
C LYS A 326 17.54 -15.62 -2.77
N GLY A 327 17.76 -16.94 -2.85
CA GLY A 327 17.53 -17.88 -1.75
C GLY A 327 18.45 -17.57 -0.57
N ILE A 328 19.75 -17.35 -0.79
CA ILE A 328 20.69 -16.97 0.27
C ILE A 328 20.29 -15.62 0.89
N ILE A 329 19.86 -14.65 0.09
CA ILE A 329 19.42 -13.36 0.63
C ILE A 329 18.18 -13.54 1.52
N ALA A 330 17.16 -14.22 1.03
CA ALA A 330 15.91 -14.44 1.77
C ALA A 330 16.11 -15.27 3.04
N ASP A 331 16.85 -16.40 2.95
CA ASP A 331 16.93 -17.38 4.03
C ASP A 331 18.06 -17.12 5.03
N LYS A 332 19.18 -16.51 4.59
CA LYS A 332 20.40 -16.38 5.41
C LYS A 332 20.76 -14.94 5.74
N VAL A 333 20.53 -13.98 4.82
CA VAL A 333 20.84 -12.58 5.08
C VAL A 333 19.73 -11.95 5.92
N ILE A 334 18.48 -12.21 5.58
CA ILE A 334 17.30 -11.71 6.30
C ILE A 334 16.72 -12.78 7.23
N GLY A 335 16.31 -13.95 6.73
CA GLY A 335 15.92 -15.09 7.56
C GLY A 335 14.65 -14.91 8.40
N MET A 336 13.73 -14.03 8.00
CA MET A 336 12.52 -13.70 8.74
C MET A 336 11.25 -14.24 8.07
N GLY A 337 11.35 -15.31 7.25
CA GLY A 337 10.23 -15.96 6.59
C GLY A 337 9.94 -15.48 5.17
N GLN A 338 10.75 -14.57 4.64
CA GLN A 338 10.68 -14.14 3.23
C GLN A 338 10.90 -15.32 2.29
N LYS A 339 10.33 -15.23 1.07
CA LYS A 339 10.50 -16.21 0.01
C LYS A 339 11.23 -15.57 -1.17
N ALA A 340 12.22 -16.28 -1.74
CA ALA A 340 12.91 -15.82 -2.94
C ALA A 340 11.91 -15.46 -4.05
N ALA A 341 12.07 -14.27 -4.66
CA ALA A 341 11.20 -13.77 -5.72
C ALA A 341 11.89 -13.82 -7.07
N TYR A 342 11.18 -14.33 -8.07
CA TYR A 342 11.63 -14.40 -9.46
C TYR A 342 10.71 -13.61 -10.40
N THR A 343 9.64 -13.01 -9.85
CA THR A 343 8.71 -12.12 -10.54
C THR A 343 8.50 -10.85 -9.70
N VAL A 344 8.06 -9.78 -10.36
CA VAL A 344 7.82 -8.46 -9.71
C VAL A 344 6.55 -8.43 -8.85
N LEU A 345 5.78 -9.50 -8.82
CA LEU A 345 4.55 -9.64 -8.05
C LEU A 345 4.47 -11.05 -7.44
N PRO A 346 3.75 -11.22 -6.32
CA PRO A 346 3.45 -12.54 -5.78
C PRO A 346 2.79 -13.44 -6.81
N LEU A 347 3.16 -14.72 -6.83
CA LEU A 347 2.63 -15.68 -7.81
C LEU A 347 1.15 -16.03 -7.60
N SER A 348 0.59 -15.69 -6.43
CA SER A 348 -0.83 -15.89 -6.11
C SER A 348 -1.36 -14.63 -5.45
N MET A 349 -2.36 -14.01 -6.07
CA MET A 349 -3.06 -12.81 -5.58
C MET A 349 -4.53 -12.91 -5.96
N GLY A 350 -5.42 -12.91 -4.96
CA GLY A 350 -6.85 -13.10 -5.22
C GLY A 350 -7.09 -14.43 -5.94
N GLU A 351 -7.76 -14.37 -7.07
CA GLU A 351 -8.07 -15.54 -7.93
C GLU A 351 -6.98 -15.82 -8.99
N VAL A 352 -5.99 -14.92 -9.13
CA VAL A 352 -4.92 -15.04 -10.13
C VAL A 352 -3.79 -15.89 -9.57
N SER A 353 -3.36 -16.88 -10.35
CA SER A 353 -2.21 -17.73 -10.05
C SER A 353 -1.28 -17.80 -11.26
N LEU A 354 -0.05 -17.33 -11.09
CA LEU A 354 0.96 -17.21 -12.15
C LEU A 354 2.06 -18.25 -11.98
N SER A 355 2.71 -18.58 -13.10
CA SER A 355 3.90 -19.41 -13.12
C SER A 355 5.16 -18.56 -13.06
N PRO A 356 6.20 -19.00 -12.33
CA PRO A 356 7.48 -18.31 -12.34
C PRO A 356 8.19 -18.51 -13.70
N PRO A 357 9.14 -17.64 -14.07
CA PRO A 357 9.93 -17.82 -15.27
C PRO A 357 10.77 -19.11 -15.21
N GLU A 358 11.09 -19.69 -16.35
CA GLU A 358 11.82 -20.98 -16.47
C GLU A 358 13.08 -21.05 -15.60
N TRP A 359 13.86 -19.96 -15.57
CA TRP A 359 15.13 -19.92 -14.82
C TRP A 359 14.97 -19.94 -13.30
N ALA A 360 13.76 -19.75 -12.78
CA ALA A 360 13.49 -19.93 -11.36
C ALA A 360 13.72 -21.38 -10.92
N GLY A 361 13.47 -22.35 -11.81
CA GLY A 361 13.72 -23.76 -11.60
C GLY A 361 15.18 -24.20 -11.79
N TRP A 362 16.06 -23.32 -12.31
CA TRP A 362 17.47 -23.66 -12.49
C TRP A 362 18.25 -23.64 -11.18
N THR A 363 19.33 -24.42 -11.12
CA THR A 363 20.31 -24.29 -10.03
C THR A 363 21.01 -22.94 -10.12
N GLN A 364 21.53 -22.43 -9.00
CA GLN A 364 22.29 -21.16 -8.99
C GLN A 364 23.53 -21.24 -9.92
N ALA A 365 24.17 -22.39 -10.02
CA ALA A 365 25.29 -22.58 -10.94
C ALA A 365 24.88 -22.42 -12.42
N GLN A 366 23.72 -22.93 -12.82
CA GLN A 366 23.18 -22.74 -14.17
C GLN A 366 22.85 -21.27 -14.44
N ARG A 367 22.20 -20.58 -13.47
CA ARG A 367 21.90 -19.14 -13.56
C ARG A 367 23.19 -18.32 -13.73
N VAL A 368 24.19 -18.56 -12.88
CA VAL A 368 25.50 -17.86 -12.96
C VAL A 368 26.18 -18.09 -14.31
N LYS A 369 26.20 -19.33 -14.80
CA LYS A 369 26.79 -19.62 -16.12
C LYS A 369 26.10 -18.83 -17.24
N LYS A 370 24.77 -18.78 -17.24
CA LYS A 370 24.01 -17.99 -18.22
C LYS A 370 24.29 -16.49 -18.06
N ALA A 371 24.36 -16.00 -16.83
CA ALA A 371 24.69 -14.59 -16.53
C ALA A 371 26.06 -14.19 -17.09
N GLN A 372 27.08 -15.02 -16.90
CA GLN A 372 28.43 -14.80 -17.43
C GLN A 372 28.43 -14.75 -18.97
N THR A 373 27.67 -15.64 -19.61
CA THR A 373 27.52 -15.63 -21.08
C THR A 373 26.91 -14.31 -21.55
N LEU A 374 25.76 -13.89 -20.97
CA LEU A 374 25.08 -12.65 -21.34
C LEU A 374 25.97 -11.42 -21.14
N LEU A 375 26.71 -11.37 -20.04
CA LEU A 375 27.59 -10.25 -19.76
C LEU A 375 28.78 -10.19 -20.74
N SER A 376 29.35 -11.34 -21.09
CA SER A 376 30.39 -11.44 -22.14
C SER A 376 29.88 -11.02 -23.51
N GLU A 377 28.68 -11.46 -23.92
CA GLU A 377 28.01 -11.04 -25.15
C GLU A 377 27.71 -9.54 -25.20
N ALA A 378 27.51 -8.90 -24.00
CA ALA A 378 27.36 -7.46 -23.87
C ALA A 378 28.70 -6.69 -23.84
N GLY A 379 29.85 -7.38 -23.99
CA GLY A 379 31.17 -6.77 -24.12
C GLY A 379 31.94 -6.58 -22.80
N PHE A 380 31.47 -7.15 -21.71
CA PHE A 380 32.17 -7.07 -20.41
C PHE A 380 33.08 -8.27 -20.19
N SER A 381 34.22 -8.05 -19.54
CA SER A 381 35.24 -9.05 -19.27
C SER A 381 36.07 -8.67 -18.04
N ALA A 382 37.03 -9.51 -17.66
CA ALA A 382 37.95 -9.20 -16.57
C ALA A 382 38.80 -7.94 -16.83
N SER A 383 39.14 -7.65 -18.10
CA SER A 383 39.85 -6.42 -18.50
C SER A 383 38.93 -5.21 -18.67
N HIS A 384 37.63 -5.45 -18.86
CA HIS A 384 36.59 -4.39 -18.96
C HIS A 384 35.41 -4.78 -18.06
N PRO A 385 35.54 -4.66 -16.73
CA PRO A 385 34.52 -5.10 -15.80
C PRO A 385 33.32 -4.15 -15.80
N LEU A 386 32.12 -4.71 -15.60
CA LEU A 386 30.93 -3.93 -15.31
C LEU A 386 31.12 -3.15 -14.00
N SER A 387 30.85 -1.84 -14.02
CA SER A 387 30.96 -0.98 -12.84
C SER A 387 29.70 -0.14 -12.68
N PHE A 388 29.14 -0.08 -11.45
CA PHE A 388 27.92 0.66 -11.14
C PHE A 388 27.76 0.94 -9.66
N THR A 389 26.84 1.84 -9.35
CA THR A 389 26.45 2.19 -7.97
C THR A 389 25.15 1.49 -7.60
N LEU A 390 25.08 0.89 -6.42
CA LEU A 390 23.85 0.43 -5.78
C LEU A 390 23.46 1.38 -4.66
N LEU A 391 22.36 2.10 -4.87
CA LEU A 391 21.78 3.05 -3.93
C LEU A 391 20.78 2.33 -3.00
N TYR A 392 20.82 2.63 -1.71
CA TYR A 392 19.86 2.15 -0.71
C TYR A 392 19.61 3.22 0.36
N ASN A 393 18.43 3.20 1.01
CA ASN A 393 18.17 4.08 2.14
C ASN A 393 18.89 3.62 3.40
N THR A 394 19.22 4.56 4.27
CA THR A 394 19.92 4.32 5.54
C THR A 394 19.07 3.42 6.44
N ASN A 395 19.38 2.13 6.43
CA ASN A 395 18.74 1.07 7.22
C ASN A 395 19.69 -0.13 7.28
N GLN A 396 19.83 -0.75 8.45
CA GLN A 396 20.80 -1.82 8.71
C GLN A 396 20.53 -3.08 7.87
N ASP A 397 19.28 -3.49 7.73
CA ASP A 397 18.92 -4.69 6.95
C ASP A 397 19.10 -4.43 5.45
N ASN A 398 18.74 -3.24 4.95
CA ASN A 398 19.00 -2.84 3.58
C ASN A 398 20.49 -2.78 3.25
N GLN A 399 21.32 -2.30 4.18
CA GLN A 399 22.78 -2.33 4.06
C GLN A 399 23.31 -3.77 3.93
N ARG A 400 22.83 -4.69 4.77
CA ARG A 400 23.22 -6.11 4.74
C ARG A 400 22.87 -6.75 3.40
N ILE A 401 21.67 -6.48 2.88
CA ILE A 401 21.23 -6.95 1.56
C ILE A 401 22.12 -6.39 0.45
N ALA A 402 22.40 -5.08 0.47
CA ALA A 402 23.24 -4.42 -0.52
C ALA A 402 24.68 -4.98 -0.52
N ILE A 403 25.27 -5.21 0.64
CA ILE A 403 26.60 -5.83 0.79
C ILE A 403 26.59 -7.25 0.22
N ALA A 404 25.57 -8.06 0.53
CA ALA A 404 25.45 -9.42 0.03
C ALA A 404 25.32 -9.44 -1.51
N ALA A 405 24.46 -8.60 -2.07
CA ALA A 405 24.27 -8.50 -3.52
C ALA A 405 25.56 -8.05 -4.23
N ALA A 406 26.23 -7.01 -3.75
CA ALA A 406 27.49 -6.52 -4.30
C ALA A 406 28.58 -7.62 -4.26
N SER A 407 28.67 -8.37 -3.14
CA SER A 407 29.60 -9.50 -3.02
C SER A 407 29.29 -10.62 -4.01
N MET A 408 28.02 -10.96 -4.24
CA MET A 408 27.63 -11.99 -5.20
C MET A 408 27.96 -11.56 -6.63
N TRP A 409 27.64 -10.34 -7.04
CA TRP A 409 27.99 -9.82 -8.38
C TRP A 409 29.50 -9.70 -8.56
N GLY A 410 30.25 -9.27 -7.53
CA GLY A 410 31.70 -9.22 -7.58
C GLY A 410 32.32 -10.60 -7.79
N LYS A 411 31.88 -11.62 -7.04
CA LYS A 411 32.42 -12.99 -7.09
C LYS A 411 32.03 -13.72 -8.39
N THR A 412 30.80 -13.55 -8.87
CA THR A 412 30.25 -14.34 -9.99
C THR A 412 30.49 -13.69 -11.35
N LEU A 413 30.45 -12.37 -11.43
CA LEU A 413 30.56 -11.59 -12.66
C LEU A 413 31.83 -10.73 -12.76
N GLY A 414 32.62 -10.61 -11.69
CA GLY A 414 33.73 -9.66 -11.63
C GLY A 414 33.28 -8.19 -11.59
N ALA A 415 32.01 -7.93 -11.27
CA ALA A 415 31.48 -6.58 -11.27
C ALA A 415 32.07 -5.74 -10.12
N LYS A 416 32.27 -4.44 -10.38
CA LYS A 416 32.70 -3.43 -9.39
C LYS A 416 31.49 -2.64 -8.93
N VAL A 417 30.96 -2.97 -7.74
CA VAL A 417 29.77 -2.32 -7.19
C VAL A 417 30.15 -1.34 -6.11
N THR A 418 29.79 -0.07 -6.30
CA THR A 418 29.93 0.97 -5.27
C THR A 418 28.62 1.05 -4.49
N LEU A 419 28.69 0.92 -3.17
CA LEU A 419 27.52 1.05 -2.31
C LEU A 419 27.37 2.51 -1.90
N GLN A 420 26.15 3.05 -2.05
CA GLN A 420 25.79 4.40 -1.63
C GLN A 420 24.52 4.35 -0.82
N ASN A 421 24.51 5.00 0.35
CA ASN A 421 23.30 5.17 1.12
C ASN A 421 22.86 6.64 1.14
N GLN A 422 21.56 6.84 1.25
CA GLN A 422 20.94 8.14 1.44
C GLN A 422 19.84 8.05 2.51
N GLU A 423 19.51 9.17 3.11
CA GLU A 423 18.31 9.31 3.91
C GLU A 423 17.09 9.04 3.01
N TRP A 424 16.00 8.50 3.60
CA TRP A 424 14.83 8.00 2.86
C TRP A 424 14.24 8.99 1.86
N LYS A 425 13.91 10.20 2.31
CA LYS A 425 13.34 11.24 1.45
C LYS A 425 14.29 11.65 0.31
N THR A 426 15.57 11.81 0.63
CA THR A 426 16.59 12.11 -0.37
C THR A 426 16.72 11.00 -1.42
N MET A 427 16.61 9.74 -0.98
CA MET A 427 16.64 8.60 -1.90
C MET A 427 15.42 8.60 -2.83
N LEU A 428 14.22 8.90 -2.33
CA LEU A 428 13.01 9.03 -3.15
C LEU A 428 13.17 10.13 -4.21
N ASP A 429 13.64 11.30 -3.82
CA ASP A 429 13.91 12.40 -4.77
C ASP A 429 14.92 11.98 -5.85
N THR A 430 16.00 11.29 -5.45
CA THR A 430 17.02 10.74 -6.37
C THR A 430 16.42 9.73 -7.32
N MET A 431 15.54 8.87 -6.83
CA MET A 431 14.84 7.84 -7.60
C MET A 431 13.88 8.45 -8.63
N HIS A 432 13.04 9.42 -8.23
CA HIS A 432 12.11 10.10 -9.13
C HIS A 432 12.83 10.88 -10.23
N GLN A 433 13.98 11.48 -9.92
CA GLN A 433 14.84 12.17 -10.90
C GLN A 433 15.67 11.20 -11.76
N ARG A 434 15.58 9.88 -11.52
CA ARG A 434 16.37 8.84 -12.19
C ARG A 434 17.89 9.06 -12.10
N GLN A 435 18.38 9.62 -10.99
CA GLN A 435 19.81 9.93 -10.76
C GLN A 435 20.53 8.78 -10.07
N TYR A 436 20.31 7.54 -10.49
CA TYR A 436 20.90 6.33 -9.95
C TYR A 436 21.26 5.34 -11.08
N ASP A 437 22.03 4.29 -10.76
CA ASP A 437 22.27 3.12 -11.61
C ASP A 437 21.29 2.02 -11.23
N LEU A 438 21.46 1.47 -10.02
CA LEU A 438 20.51 0.59 -9.35
C LEU A 438 20.09 1.23 -8.02
N VAL A 439 18.82 1.10 -7.66
CA VAL A 439 18.30 1.55 -6.36
C VAL A 439 17.47 0.44 -5.71
N ARG A 440 17.65 0.25 -4.43
CA ARG A 440 16.81 -0.63 -3.62
C ARG A 440 15.43 -0.03 -3.46
N TYR A 441 14.38 -0.84 -3.68
CA TYR A 441 13.03 -0.46 -3.35
C TYR A 441 12.21 -1.65 -2.85
N THR A 442 11.06 -1.37 -2.26
CA THR A 442 10.04 -2.38 -1.92
C THR A 442 8.70 -1.82 -2.34
N TRP A 443 7.96 -2.58 -3.12
CA TRP A 443 6.58 -2.28 -3.41
C TRP A 443 5.68 -3.14 -2.53
N ILE A 444 4.70 -2.53 -1.89
CA ILE A 444 3.60 -3.21 -1.21
C ILE A 444 2.35 -2.89 -2.03
N GLY A 445 1.52 -3.90 -2.29
CA GLY A 445 0.33 -3.70 -3.11
C GLY A 445 -0.64 -2.71 -2.48
N ASP A 446 -1.16 -1.80 -3.28
CA ASP A 446 -2.17 -0.81 -2.85
C ASP A 446 -3.57 -1.43 -2.77
N TYR A 447 -3.78 -2.53 -3.51
CA TYR A 447 -5.02 -3.31 -3.55
C TYR A 447 -4.72 -4.77 -3.89
N SER A 448 -5.69 -5.67 -3.63
CA SER A 448 -5.48 -7.13 -3.70
C SER A 448 -5.69 -7.69 -5.12
N GLU A 449 -4.96 -7.13 -6.13
CA GLU A 449 -5.05 -7.54 -7.53
C GLU A 449 -3.69 -7.33 -8.22
N PRO A 450 -3.26 -8.22 -9.16
CA PRO A 450 -1.92 -8.17 -9.78
C PRO A 450 -1.50 -6.85 -10.41
N SER A 451 -2.43 -6.10 -10.96
CA SER A 451 -2.13 -4.81 -11.59
C SER A 451 -1.50 -3.79 -10.64
N THR A 452 -1.69 -3.92 -9.32
CA THR A 452 -1.04 -3.05 -8.32
C THR A 452 0.49 -3.07 -8.42
N PHE A 453 1.06 -4.18 -8.90
CA PHE A 453 2.50 -4.30 -9.14
C PHE A 453 2.87 -3.92 -10.58
N LEU A 454 2.08 -4.38 -11.56
CA LEU A 454 2.42 -4.24 -12.96
C LEU A 454 2.21 -2.83 -13.49
N ASN A 455 1.19 -2.11 -13.01
CA ASN A 455 0.91 -0.75 -13.42
C ASN A 455 2.09 0.20 -13.16
N THR A 456 2.85 -0.02 -12.08
CA THR A 456 4.02 0.80 -11.72
C THR A 456 5.18 0.73 -12.72
N PHE A 457 5.10 -0.17 -13.71
CA PHE A 457 6.09 -0.30 -14.79
C PHE A 457 5.53 0.05 -16.16
N ARG A 458 4.27 0.49 -16.27
CA ARG A 458 3.70 0.95 -17.55
C ARG A 458 4.44 2.18 -18.07
N SER A 459 4.49 2.28 -19.39
CA SER A 459 5.12 3.42 -20.06
C SER A 459 4.44 4.74 -19.66
N GLY A 460 5.23 5.70 -19.18
CA GLY A 460 4.71 7.02 -18.78
C GLY A 460 4.00 7.08 -17.44
N ASP A 461 3.98 5.98 -16.70
CA ASP A 461 3.38 5.94 -15.37
C ASP A 461 4.14 6.81 -14.36
N SER A 462 3.42 7.49 -13.43
CA SER A 462 4.02 8.37 -12.43
C SER A 462 4.91 7.62 -11.43
N GLN A 463 4.64 6.33 -11.17
CA GLN A 463 5.45 5.48 -10.30
C GLN A 463 6.61 4.81 -11.02
N ASN A 464 6.66 4.88 -12.35
CA ASN A 464 7.71 4.25 -13.14
C ASN A 464 9.02 5.03 -13.11
N SER A 465 9.74 4.95 -12.01
CA SER A 465 11.06 5.60 -11.88
C SER A 465 12.18 4.85 -12.63
N SER A 466 11.95 3.60 -13.11
CA SER A 466 12.93 2.86 -13.92
C SER A 466 13.11 3.42 -15.32
N GLY A 467 12.11 4.14 -15.83
CA GLY A 467 12.04 4.61 -17.20
C GLY A 467 11.75 3.49 -18.23
N TYR A 468 11.39 2.30 -17.76
CA TYR A 468 11.03 1.19 -18.64
C TYR A 468 9.82 1.56 -19.51
N ALA A 469 9.87 1.15 -20.78
CA ALA A 469 8.78 1.33 -21.72
C ALA A 469 8.71 0.11 -22.65
N SER A 470 7.53 -0.51 -22.75
CA SER A 470 7.28 -1.67 -23.59
C SER A 470 5.82 -1.72 -24.02
N THR A 471 5.57 -1.51 -25.30
CA THR A 471 4.22 -1.57 -25.87
C THR A 471 3.56 -2.93 -25.69
N GLY A 472 4.35 -4.01 -25.72
CA GLY A 472 3.85 -5.37 -25.48
C GLY A 472 3.42 -5.61 -24.05
N PHE A 473 4.20 -5.09 -23.09
CA PHE A 473 3.87 -5.12 -21.66
C PHE A 473 2.61 -4.29 -21.38
N ASP A 474 2.58 -3.03 -21.84
CA ASP A 474 1.44 -2.14 -21.65
C ASP A 474 0.14 -2.75 -22.22
N ALA A 475 0.23 -3.37 -23.42
CA ALA A 475 -0.92 -4.02 -24.04
C ALA A 475 -1.41 -5.23 -23.22
N ALA A 476 -0.51 -6.04 -22.66
CA ALA A 476 -0.88 -7.19 -21.83
C ALA A 476 -1.53 -6.76 -20.49
N VAL A 477 -0.96 -5.76 -19.81
CA VAL A 477 -1.55 -5.22 -18.57
C VAL A 477 -2.92 -4.60 -18.85
N LYS A 478 -3.05 -3.88 -19.96
CA LYS A 478 -4.33 -3.31 -20.37
C LYS A 478 -5.37 -4.38 -20.68
N ALA A 479 -4.99 -5.45 -21.41
CA ALA A 479 -5.91 -6.55 -21.76
C ALA A 479 -6.44 -7.23 -20.49
N ALA A 480 -5.55 -7.54 -19.52
CA ALA A 480 -5.95 -8.13 -18.24
C ALA A 480 -6.98 -7.27 -17.48
N GLY A 481 -6.85 -5.93 -17.52
CA GLY A 481 -7.80 -5.01 -16.88
C GLY A 481 -9.13 -4.88 -17.61
N MET A 482 -9.22 -5.30 -18.88
CA MET A 482 -10.45 -5.20 -19.70
C MET A 482 -11.21 -6.52 -19.80
N ASP A 483 -10.55 -7.65 -19.58
CA ASP A 483 -11.17 -8.96 -19.73
C ASP A 483 -12.08 -9.28 -18.54
N THR A 484 -13.14 -10.02 -18.77
CA THR A 484 -14.09 -10.47 -17.74
C THR A 484 -14.04 -11.98 -17.51
N ASP A 485 -13.35 -12.72 -18.39
CA ASP A 485 -13.08 -14.15 -18.19
C ASP A 485 -11.85 -14.34 -17.29
N PRO A 486 -11.98 -14.92 -16.08
CA PRO A 486 -10.87 -15.11 -15.15
C PRO A 486 -9.68 -15.87 -15.74
N HIS A 487 -9.93 -16.76 -16.71
CA HIS A 487 -8.87 -17.51 -17.38
C HIS A 487 -8.08 -16.59 -18.34
N ALA A 488 -8.75 -15.77 -19.13
CA ALA A 488 -8.13 -14.80 -20.02
C ALA A 488 -7.37 -13.72 -19.22
N VAL A 489 -7.95 -13.19 -18.13
CA VAL A 489 -7.28 -12.28 -17.18
C VAL A 489 -5.96 -12.89 -16.69
N THR A 490 -5.98 -14.16 -16.24
CA THR A 490 -4.78 -14.84 -15.76
C THR A 490 -3.73 -15.01 -16.88
N GLN A 491 -4.15 -15.33 -18.12
CA GLN A 491 -3.23 -15.44 -19.25
C GLN A 491 -2.57 -14.11 -19.62
N ASP A 492 -3.33 -13.00 -19.59
CA ASP A 492 -2.78 -11.68 -19.90
C ASP A 492 -1.82 -11.19 -18.81
N TYR A 493 -2.11 -11.45 -17.55
CA TYR A 493 -1.15 -11.19 -16.46
C TYR A 493 0.09 -12.07 -16.56
N GLN A 494 -0.04 -13.35 -16.95
CA GLN A 494 1.12 -14.21 -17.20
C GLN A 494 1.99 -13.63 -18.33
N LYS A 495 1.38 -13.21 -19.42
CA LYS A 495 2.10 -12.58 -20.54
C LYS A 495 2.84 -11.31 -20.12
N ALA A 496 2.19 -10.44 -19.33
CA ALA A 496 2.85 -9.24 -18.78
C ALA A 496 4.02 -9.62 -17.87
N SER A 497 3.83 -10.60 -16.99
CA SER A 497 4.87 -11.12 -16.09
C SER A 497 6.07 -11.70 -16.86
N ASP A 498 5.84 -12.43 -17.95
CA ASP A 498 6.90 -13.00 -18.79
C ASP A 498 7.70 -11.90 -19.52
N ILE A 499 7.01 -10.88 -20.03
CA ILE A 499 7.66 -9.76 -20.73
C ILE A 499 8.56 -8.98 -19.75
N ILE A 500 8.04 -8.58 -18.59
CA ILE A 500 8.83 -7.80 -17.62
C ILE A 500 9.98 -8.61 -17.04
N ALA A 501 9.80 -9.91 -16.83
CA ALA A 501 10.86 -10.81 -16.38
C ALA A 501 11.98 -10.93 -17.43
N LYS A 502 11.64 -11.00 -18.73
CA LYS A 502 12.59 -11.02 -19.83
C LYS A 502 13.32 -9.69 -20.00
N ASP A 503 12.60 -8.57 -19.92
CA ASP A 503 13.19 -7.23 -20.12
C ASP A 503 13.97 -6.75 -18.89
N THR A 504 13.68 -7.27 -17.72
CA THR A 504 14.38 -7.08 -16.45
C THR A 504 14.63 -5.59 -16.09
N PRO A 505 13.60 -4.74 -16.03
CA PRO A 505 13.78 -3.37 -15.53
C PRO A 505 14.03 -3.32 -14.03
N VAL A 506 13.74 -4.42 -13.33
CA VAL A 506 13.99 -4.63 -11.90
C VAL A 506 14.50 -6.05 -11.66
N ILE A 507 15.22 -6.23 -10.56
CA ILE A 507 15.69 -7.52 -10.06
C ILE A 507 14.88 -7.85 -8.80
N PRO A 508 13.81 -8.66 -8.88
CA PRO A 508 13.08 -9.12 -7.71
C PRO A 508 14.01 -9.93 -6.81
N VAL A 509 13.92 -9.76 -5.49
CA VAL A 509 14.81 -10.44 -4.54
C VAL A 509 14.03 -11.40 -3.64
N PHE A 510 13.00 -10.90 -2.96
CA PHE A 510 12.11 -11.73 -2.14
C PHE A 510 10.71 -11.11 -2.02
N TYR A 511 9.72 -11.97 -1.78
CA TYR A 511 8.39 -11.57 -1.33
C TYR A 511 8.41 -11.31 0.17
N GLY A 512 7.76 -10.23 0.60
CA GLY A 512 7.87 -9.73 1.95
C GLY A 512 6.96 -10.42 2.96
N ALA A 513 7.34 -10.24 4.21
CA ALA A 513 6.50 -10.46 5.37
C ALA A 513 6.75 -9.30 6.33
N LEU A 514 5.69 -8.77 6.94
CA LEU A 514 5.81 -7.81 8.02
C LEU A 514 6.01 -8.57 9.33
N ASN A 515 7.07 -8.22 10.05
CA ASN A 515 7.41 -8.82 11.32
C ASN A 515 7.48 -7.72 12.38
N LYS A 516 6.52 -7.71 13.30
CA LYS A 516 6.39 -6.69 14.34
C LYS A 516 6.40 -7.31 15.73
N LEU A 517 6.90 -6.55 16.69
CA LEU A 517 6.66 -6.83 18.10
C LEU A 517 5.45 -6.01 18.54
N VAL A 518 4.47 -6.68 19.12
CA VAL A 518 3.25 -6.09 19.65
C VAL A 518 3.17 -6.39 21.14
N ASN A 519 3.04 -5.37 21.96
CA ASN A 519 2.90 -5.54 23.40
C ASN A 519 1.66 -6.40 23.71
N PRO A 520 1.75 -7.43 24.57
CA PRO A 520 0.64 -8.33 24.88
C PRO A 520 -0.61 -7.65 25.44
N LYS A 521 -0.48 -6.41 25.91
CA LYS A 521 -1.62 -5.62 26.37
C LYS A 521 -2.43 -4.99 25.23
N VAL A 522 -1.96 -5.06 23.99
CA VAL A 522 -2.69 -4.54 22.82
C VAL A 522 -3.70 -5.58 22.38
N GLY A 523 -4.97 -5.20 22.37
CA GLY A 523 -6.03 -5.92 21.71
C GLY A 523 -6.43 -5.27 20.38
N GLY A 524 -7.06 -6.05 19.49
CA GLY A 524 -7.54 -5.56 18.20
C GLY A 524 -6.48 -5.48 17.09
N TYR A 525 -5.22 -5.89 17.34
CA TYR A 525 -4.17 -5.88 16.33
C TYR A 525 -4.39 -6.98 15.29
N ALA A 526 -4.79 -6.59 14.09
CA ALA A 526 -5.02 -7.48 12.95
C ALA A 526 -4.65 -6.75 11.64
N PRO A 527 -3.40 -6.87 11.18
CA PRO A 527 -2.98 -6.24 9.92
C PRO A 527 -3.53 -7.01 8.71
N SER A 528 -3.91 -6.26 7.68
CA SER A 528 -4.35 -6.83 6.40
C SER A 528 -3.18 -7.39 5.58
N HIS A 529 -3.49 -8.09 4.47
CA HIS A 529 -2.47 -8.53 3.50
C HIS A 529 -1.79 -7.35 2.76
N LEU A 530 -2.34 -6.15 2.85
CA LEU A 530 -1.71 -4.91 2.39
C LEU A 530 -0.85 -4.25 3.49
N GLY A 531 -0.77 -4.86 4.68
CA GLY A 531 0.05 -4.40 5.80
C GLY A 531 -0.59 -3.30 6.65
N PHE A 532 -1.79 -2.86 6.33
CA PHE A 532 -2.48 -1.80 7.08
C PHE A 532 -3.21 -2.35 8.30
N TYR A 533 -3.19 -1.59 9.38
CA TYR A 533 -4.04 -1.69 10.56
C TYR A 533 -4.29 -0.30 11.12
N TYR A 534 -5.46 -0.07 11.67
CA TYR A 534 -5.90 1.23 12.12
C TYR A 534 -5.80 1.35 13.64
N THR A 535 -5.29 2.47 14.14
CA THR A 535 -5.20 2.71 15.61
C THR A 535 -6.58 2.72 16.26
N LYS A 536 -7.63 3.17 15.55
CA LYS A 536 -9.01 3.17 16.04
C LYS A 536 -9.58 1.79 16.38
N ASP A 537 -9.01 0.71 15.80
CA ASP A 537 -9.43 -0.66 16.03
C ASP A 537 -8.69 -1.30 17.22
N LEU A 538 -7.72 -0.59 17.81
CA LEU A 538 -6.90 -1.05 18.93
C LEU A 538 -7.48 -0.61 20.29
N TYR A 539 -7.08 -1.37 21.33
CA TYR A 539 -7.33 -1.02 22.72
C TYR A 539 -6.22 -1.61 23.62
N LEU A 540 -6.06 -1.05 24.85
CA LEU A 540 -5.13 -1.57 25.83
C LEU A 540 -5.88 -2.25 26.97
N VAL A 541 -5.46 -3.48 27.33
CA VAL A 541 -5.97 -4.22 28.48
C VAL A 541 -5.07 -4.04 29.71
N LYS A 542 -5.63 -4.30 30.92
CA LYS A 542 -4.92 -4.19 32.20
C LYS A 542 -3.72 -5.12 32.30
#